data_98e75a72b774a2103fd6908a5e5299f1
#
_entry.id   98e75a72b774a2103fd6908a5e5299f1
#
_cell.length_a   1.000
_cell.length_b   1.000
_cell.length_c   1.000
_cell.angle_alpha   90.00
_cell.angle_beta   90.00
_cell.angle_gamma   90.00
#
_symmetry.space_group_name_H-M   'P 1'
#
loop_
_entity.id
_entity.type
_entity.pdbx_description
1 polymer ?
#
loop_
_entity_poly.entity_id
_entity_poly.type
_entity_poly.pdbx_seq_one_letter_code
_entity_poly.pdbx_strand_id
1 'polypeptide(L)'
;MELNKIRIDGIPSISWGEPSDKIIIAAHGSHSSKIDDCIWVLAEEAATKGYQVLSFDLPQHGERIYETDFIMPTECIKELKTMYSYAASQSKAISLFGCSMGAYFELLTFADMEIENVWFLSPVTDMERIIHNLMDYCHITEEEFKEKIKIENDIEPLYFPYYEYVKSHPIKAWNHKTYILRGEGDVLCEYDYVKAFANRFGCELTVQKGGEHWFHTESELEFFRKWLRKRLF
;
A
#
# COMPACT_ATOMS: atom_id res chain seq x y z
N MET A 1 -17.00 4.88 15.49
CA MET A 1 -16.12 5.85 14.79
C MET A 1 -16.92 6.48 13.67
N GLU A 2 -16.81 7.79 13.45
CA GLU A 2 -17.46 8.48 12.36
C GLU A 2 -16.74 8.15 11.03
N LEU A 3 -17.54 7.90 10.00
CA LEU A 3 -17.06 7.56 8.66
C LEU A 3 -17.72 8.52 7.68
N ASN A 4 -16.94 9.38 7.06
CA ASN A 4 -17.44 10.37 6.11
C ASN A 4 -16.98 10.03 4.68
N LYS A 5 -17.93 9.64 3.81
CA LYS A 5 -17.66 9.38 2.40
C LYS A 5 -17.54 10.70 1.66
N ILE A 6 -16.41 10.86 0.97
CA ILE A 6 -16.08 12.07 0.19
C ILE A 6 -15.54 11.69 -1.19
N ARG A 7 -15.43 12.68 -2.07
CA ARG A 7 -14.67 12.55 -3.32
C ARG A 7 -13.64 13.65 -3.40
N ILE A 8 -12.40 13.27 -3.68
CA ILE A 8 -11.28 14.19 -3.86
C ILE A 8 -10.85 14.11 -5.33
N ASP A 9 -11.07 15.17 -6.09
CA ASP A 9 -10.88 15.19 -7.56
C ASP A 9 -11.58 14.01 -8.26
N GLY A 10 -12.79 13.66 -7.78
CA GLY A 10 -13.55 12.53 -8.30
C GLY A 10 -13.20 11.17 -7.72
N ILE A 11 -12.06 11.01 -7.02
CA ILE A 11 -11.60 9.75 -6.43
C ILE A 11 -12.46 9.41 -5.21
N PRO A 12 -13.10 8.22 -5.17
CA PRO A 12 -13.87 7.77 -4.01
C PRO A 12 -12.98 7.61 -2.78
N SER A 13 -13.27 8.34 -1.74
CA SER A 13 -12.44 8.42 -0.52
C SER A 13 -13.30 8.36 0.74
N ILE A 14 -12.67 8.03 1.86
CA ILE A 14 -13.26 8.11 3.18
C ILE A 14 -12.33 8.87 4.11
N SER A 15 -12.92 9.83 4.82
CA SER A 15 -12.31 10.44 5.99
C SER A 15 -12.84 9.75 7.25
N TRP A 16 -11.96 9.14 8.02
CA TRP A 16 -12.26 8.40 9.24
C TRP A 16 -11.89 9.22 10.47
N GLY A 17 -12.81 9.28 11.42
CA GLY A 17 -12.62 10.04 12.65
C GLY A 17 -12.83 11.54 12.51
N GLU A 18 -12.59 12.26 13.58
CA GLU A 18 -12.73 13.73 13.65
C GLU A 18 -11.61 14.44 12.88
N PRO A 19 -11.84 15.66 12.40
CA PRO A 19 -10.77 16.50 11.84
C PRO A 19 -9.59 16.63 12.80
N SER A 20 -8.37 16.49 12.25
CA SER A 20 -7.14 16.50 13.06
C SER A 20 -5.98 17.18 12.34
N ASP A 21 -5.06 17.75 13.13
CA ASP A 21 -3.77 18.26 12.63
C ASP A 21 -2.78 17.12 12.26
N LYS A 22 -3.19 15.85 12.44
CA LYS A 22 -2.42 14.65 12.09
C LYS A 22 -3.26 13.79 11.17
N ILE A 23 -2.83 13.62 9.91
CA ILE A 23 -3.54 12.79 8.94
C ILE A 23 -2.67 11.62 8.50
N ILE A 24 -3.26 10.43 8.47
CA ILE A 24 -2.67 9.25 7.84
C ILE A 24 -3.36 9.04 6.48
N ILE A 25 -2.60 9.11 5.39
CA ILE A 25 -3.08 8.67 4.07
C ILE A 25 -2.93 7.16 4.03
N ALA A 26 -4.01 6.44 3.69
CA ALA A 26 -4.05 4.98 3.71
C ALA A 26 -4.35 4.41 2.31
N ALA A 27 -3.37 3.67 1.76
CA ALA A 27 -3.48 2.97 0.50
C ALA A 27 -3.64 1.46 0.72
N HIS A 28 -4.73 0.90 0.18
CA HIS A 28 -5.04 -0.54 0.27
C HIS A 28 -4.23 -1.38 -0.72
N GLY A 29 -4.27 -2.72 -0.59
CA GLY A 29 -3.64 -3.68 -1.47
C GLY A 29 -4.46 -4.03 -2.71
N SER A 30 -3.94 -4.96 -3.54
CA SER A 30 -4.69 -5.54 -4.67
C SER A 30 -5.92 -6.29 -4.17
N HIS A 31 -6.96 -6.36 -5.00
CA HIS A 31 -8.26 -6.99 -4.70
C HIS A 31 -8.99 -6.45 -3.46
N SER A 32 -8.65 -5.25 -2.99
CA SER A 32 -9.16 -4.61 -1.79
C SER A 32 -9.87 -3.29 -2.10
N SER A 33 -10.10 -2.47 -1.08
CA SER A 33 -10.72 -1.15 -1.21
C SER A 33 -10.39 -0.25 -0.01
N LYS A 34 -10.83 1.00 -0.07
CA LYS A 34 -10.70 1.99 1.01
C LYS A 34 -11.36 1.61 2.34
N ILE A 35 -12.14 0.52 2.39
CA ILE A 35 -12.81 0.01 3.59
C ILE A 35 -12.30 -1.36 4.03
N ASP A 36 -11.12 -1.76 3.57
CA ASP A 36 -10.47 -3.00 3.98
C ASP A 36 -10.38 -3.12 5.51
N ASP A 37 -10.44 -4.34 6.04
CA ASP A 37 -10.38 -4.61 7.48
C ASP A 37 -9.11 -4.04 8.12
N CYS A 38 -7.97 -4.08 7.43
CA CYS A 38 -6.74 -3.48 7.93
C CYS A 38 -6.83 -1.95 8.01
N ILE A 39 -7.52 -1.29 7.08
CA ILE A 39 -7.77 0.16 7.13
C ILE A 39 -8.75 0.50 8.24
N TRP A 40 -9.78 -0.34 8.44
CA TRP A 40 -10.71 -0.18 9.54
C TRP A 40 -10.00 -0.25 10.89
N VAL A 41 -9.18 -1.28 11.11
CA VAL A 41 -8.38 -1.44 12.34
C VAL A 41 -7.41 -0.28 12.54
N LEU A 42 -6.73 0.15 11.46
CA LEU A 42 -5.88 1.34 11.51
C LEU A 42 -6.67 2.56 11.98
N ALA A 43 -7.81 2.83 11.37
CA ALA A 43 -8.61 4.02 11.66
C ALA A 43 -9.13 4.04 13.12
N GLU A 44 -9.55 2.88 13.65
CA GLU A 44 -9.95 2.76 15.06
C GLU A 44 -8.78 3.09 16.01
N GLU A 45 -7.59 2.53 15.76
CA GLU A 45 -6.45 2.77 16.65
C GLU A 45 -5.86 4.18 16.47
N ALA A 46 -5.81 4.68 15.23
CA ALA A 46 -5.34 6.03 14.92
C ALA A 46 -6.20 7.12 15.58
N ALA A 47 -7.52 6.96 15.59
CA ALA A 47 -8.44 7.89 16.27
C ALA A 47 -8.14 8.01 17.77
N THR A 48 -7.74 6.92 18.44
CA THR A 48 -7.37 6.96 19.88
C THR A 48 -6.10 7.78 20.15
N LYS A 49 -5.32 8.07 19.09
CA LYS A 49 -4.07 8.84 19.12
C LYS A 49 -4.22 10.23 18.49
N GLY A 50 -5.44 10.61 18.17
CA GLY A 50 -5.76 11.91 17.61
C GLY A 50 -5.40 12.05 16.14
N TYR A 51 -5.27 10.95 15.40
CA TYR A 51 -5.14 10.98 13.95
C TYR A 51 -6.52 10.90 13.27
N GLN A 52 -6.64 11.60 12.15
CA GLN A 52 -7.64 11.32 11.13
C GLN A 52 -7.02 10.39 10.08
N VAL A 53 -7.79 9.42 9.55
CA VAL A 53 -7.32 8.58 8.45
C VAL A 53 -8.07 8.96 7.18
N LEU A 54 -7.33 9.09 6.09
CA LEU A 54 -7.84 9.34 4.74
C LEU A 54 -7.53 8.13 3.87
N SER A 55 -8.54 7.33 3.57
CA SER A 55 -8.41 6.19 2.63
C SER A 55 -9.14 6.48 1.33
N PHE A 56 -8.71 5.84 0.24
CA PHE A 56 -9.30 6.03 -1.09
C PHE A 56 -9.21 4.74 -1.92
N ASP A 57 -10.06 4.59 -2.92
CA ASP A 57 -9.99 3.46 -3.84
C ASP A 57 -8.94 3.74 -4.92
N LEU A 58 -7.97 2.83 -5.04
CA LEU A 58 -7.04 2.79 -6.16
C LEU A 58 -7.79 2.54 -7.49
N PRO A 59 -7.23 2.90 -8.66
CA PRO A 59 -7.80 2.55 -9.95
C PRO A 59 -8.20 1.07 -10.03
N GLN A 60 -9.35 0.77 -10.63
CA GLN A 60 -9.93 -0.59 -10.77
C GLN A 60 -10.27 -1.31 -9.45
N HIS A 61 -10.31 -0.60 -8.32
CA HIS A 61 -10.65 -1.18 -7.02
C HIS A 61 -11.87 -0.49 -6.39
N GLY A 62 -12.53 -1.18 -5.46
CA GLY A 62 -13.66 -0.65 -4.71
C GLY A 62 -14.79 -0.11 -5.60
N GLU A 63 -15.16 1.16 -5.45
CA GLU A 63 -16.18 1.80 -6.29
C GLU A 63 -15.74 2.01 -7.76
N ARG A 64 -14.46 1.78 -8.08
CA ARG A 64 -13.84 1.98 -9.38
C ARG A 64 -13.59 0.67 -10.15
N ILE A 65 -14.13 -0.45 -9.69
CA ILE A 65 -13.91 -1.80 -10.28
C ILE A 65 -14.31 -1.90 -11.76
N TYR A 66 -15.15 -1.00 -12.25
CA TYR A 66 -15.60 -0.98 -13.64
C TYR A 66 -14.79 -0.03 -14.54
N GLU A 67 -13.73 0.59 -14.03
CA GLU A 67 -12.80 1.34 -14.86
C GLU A 67 -12.11 0.39 -15.85
N THR A 68 -12.06 0.78 -17.10
CA THR A 68 -11.54 -0.06 -18.19
C THR A 68 -10.04 0.12 -18.44
N ASP A 69 -9.48 1.22 -17.93
CA ASP A 69 -8.06 1.50 -18.08
C ASP A 69 -7.27 0.65 -17.09
N PHE A 70 -6.08 0.25 -17.50
CA PHE A 70 -5.21 -0.55 -16.63
C PHE A 70 -4.68 0.27 -15.47
N ILE A 71 -4.56 -0.38 -14.31
CA ILE A 71 -3.83 0.23 -13.20
C ILE A 71 -2.37 0.44 -13.63
N MET A 72 -1.95 1.70 -13.69
CA MET A 72 -0.58 2.08 -14.01
C MET A 72 0.06 2.80 -12.82
N PRO A 73 1.36 2.55 -12.52
CA PRO A 73 2.02 3.24 -11.42
C PRO A 73 1.97 4.75 -11.56
N THR A 74 2.02 5.28 -12.77
CA THR A 74 1.93 6.72 -13.06
C THR A 74 0.62 7.34 -12.59
N GLU A 75 -0.51 6.63 -12.76
CA GLU A 75 -1.81 7.11 -12.31
C GLU A 75 -1.93 7.01 -10.79
N CYS A 76 -1.49 5.90 -10.19
CA CYS A 76 -1.47 5.74 -8.73
C CYS A 76 -0.60 6.82 -8.05
N ILE A 77 0.57 7.13 -8.61
CA ILE A 77 1.44 8.22 -8.13
C ILE A 77 0.73 9.57 -8.21
N LYS A 78 0.06 9.87 -9.30
CA LYS A 78 -0.70 11.12 -9.47
C LYS A 78 -1.82 11.23 -8.45
N GLU A 79 -2.58 10.17 -8.24
CA GLU A 79 -3.68 10.14 -7.27
C GLU A 79 -3.18 10.25 -5.83
N LEU A 80 -2.09 9.56 -5.46
CA LEU A 80 -1.45 9.71 -4.15
C LEU A 80 -0.97 11.15 -3.89
N LYS A 81 -0.43 11.83 -4.91
CA LYS A 81 -0.10 13.26 -4.80
C LYS A 81 -1.34 14.14 -4.63
N THR A 82 -2.46 13.78 -5.24
CA THR A 82 -3.75 14.45 -5.03
C THR A 82 -4.22 14.26 -3.58
N MET A 83 -4.16 13.03 -3.05
CA MET A 83 -4.47 12.74 -1.65
C MET A 83 -3.58 13.53 -0.69
N TYR A 84 -2.27 13.58 -0.98
CA TYR A 84 -1.32 14.36 -0.19
C TYR A 84 -1.65 15.86 -0.21
N SER A 85 -1.94 16.42 -1.38
CA SER A 85 -2.30 17.84 -1.53
C SER A 85 -3.56 18.19 -0.74
N TYR A 86 -4.56 17.31 -0.77
CA TYR A 86 -5.77 17.45 0.03
C TYR A 86 -5.47 17.38 1.53
N ALA A 87 -4.71 16.37 1.98
CA ALA A 87 -4.31 16.25 3.38
C ALA A 87 -3.49 17.46 3.85
N ALA A 88 -2.52 17.93 3.05
CA ALA A 88 -1.68 19.08 3.36
C ALA A 88 -2.45 20.40 3.44
N SER A 89 -3.61 20.49 2.80
CA SER A 89 -4.49 21.66 2.93
C SER A 89 -5.20 21.73 4.29
N GLN A 90 -5.24 20.63 5.04
CA GLN A 90 -5.98 20.50 6.29
C GLN A 90 -5.08 20.20 7.49
N SER A 91 -3.90 19.64 7.29
CA SER A 91 -3.01 19.18 8.33
C SER A 91 -1.56 19.57 8.04
N LYS A 92 -0.77 19.72 9.10
CA LYS A 92 0.68 19.94 9.02
C LYS A 92 1.48 18.67 9.18
N ALA A 93 0.90 17.64 9.79
CA ALA A 93 1.56 16.35 10.05
C ALA A 93 0.91 15.25 9.22
N ILE A 94 1.58 14.85 8.14
CA ILE A 94 1.11 13.80 7.24
C ILE A 94 1.94 12.55 7.48
N SER A 95 1.26 11.44 7.66
CA SER A 95 1.81 10.10 7.79
C SER A 95 1.19 9.17 6.75
N LEU A 96 1.78 7.99 6.55
CA LEU A 96 1.33 7.03 5.55
C LEU A 96 1.00 5.68 6.18
N PHE A 97 0.05 5.01 5.58
CA PHE A 97 -0.21 3.59 5.78
C PHE A 97 -0.40 2.92 4.43
N GLY A 98 0.47 1.97 4.10
CA GLY A 98 0.37 1.18 2.86
C GLY A 98 0.23 -0.31 3.15
N CYS A 99 -0.73 -0.95 2.51
CA CYS A 99 -0.87 -2.41 2.51
C CYS A 99 -0.45 -2.97 1.15
N SER A 100 0.44 -3.97 1.14
CA SER A 100 0.83 -4.71 -0.06
C SER A 100 1.21 -3.78 -1.25
N MET A 101 0.47 -3.83 -2.35
CA MET A 101 0.63 -2.97 -3.53
C MET A 101 0.49 -1.47 -3.21
N GLY A 102 -0.38 -1.10 -2.26
CA GLY A 102 -0.51 0.29 -1.82
C GLY A 102 0.79 0.85 -1.25
N ALA A 103 1.52 0.05 -0.47
CA ALA A 103 2.84 0.43 0.03
C ALA A 103 3.85 0.67 -1.11
N TYR A 104 3.81 -0.14 -2.17
CA TYR A 104 4.67 0.06 -3.34
C TYR A 104 4.43 1.40 -4.03
N PHE A 105 3.16 1.79 -4.22
CA PHE A 105 2.86 3.09 -4.82
C PHE A 105 3.24 4.25 -3.90
N GLU A 106 3.12 4.09 -2.59
CA GLU A 106 3.61 5.08 -1.62
C GLU A 106 5.14 5.22 -1.69
N LEU A 107 5.89 4.11 -1.78
CA LEU A 107 7.34 4.12 -1.96
C LEU A 107 7.77 4.87 -3.23
N LEU A 108 7.04 4.71 -4.33
CA LEU A 108 7.30 5.44 -5.58
C LEU A 108 6.96 6.94 -5.48
N THR A 109 5.97 7.29 -4.68
CA THR A 109 5.41 8.65 -4.66
C THR A 109 6.13 9.56 -3.68
N PHE A 110 6.44 9.07 -2.47
CA PHE A 110 6.75 9.92 -1.33
C PHE A 110 8.22 9.95 -0.91
N ALA A 111 9.12 9.31 -1.67
CA ALA A 111 10.55 9.21 -1.30
C ALA A 111 11.21 10.55 -0.92
N ASP A 112 10.82 11.63 -1.61
CA ASP A 112 11.39 12.98 -1.47
C ASP A 112 10.40 14.00 -0.86
N MET A 113 9.29 13.53 -0.23
CA MET A 113 8.27 14.40 0.36
C MET A 113 8.37 14.40 1.89
N GLU A 114 7.79 15.40 2.56
CA GLU A 114 7.78 15.45 4.04
C GLU A 114 6.71 14.53 4.61
N ILE A 115 7.14 13.43 5.27
CA ILE A 115 6.30 12.44 5.92
C ILE A 115 6.80 12.21 7.34
N GLU A 116 5.89 12.27 8.30
CA GLU A 116 6.19 12.12 9.73
C GLU A 116 6.53 10.68 10.10
N ASN A 117 5.62 9.74 9.81
CA ASN A 117 5.77 8.32 10.10
C ASN A 117 5.11 7.48 9.00
N VAL A 118 5.59 6.26 8.85
CA VAL A 118 5.05 5.30 7.87
C VAL A 118 4.82 3.95 8.53
N TRP A 119 3.65 3.37 8.28
CA TRP A 119 3.30 2.01 8.71
C TRP A 119 2.96 1.18 7.48
N PHE A 120 3.70 0.11 7.25
CA PHE A 120 3.47 -0.82 6.15
C PHE A 120 3.01 -2.18 6.67
N LEU A 121 1.94 -2.70 6.08
CA LEU A 121 1.45 -4.05 6.30
C LEU A 121 1.72 -4.90 5.06
N SER A 122 2.51 -5.98 5.21
CA SER A 122 2.89 -6.90 4.14
C SER A 122 3.34 -6.17 2.85
N PRO A 123 4.26 -5.19 2.92
CA PRO A 123 4.53 -4.30 1.79
C PRO A 123 5.18 -5.00 0.62
N VAL A 124 4.77 -4.64 -0.59
CA VAL A 124 5.53 -4.94 -1.81
C VAL A 124 6.72 -3.98 -1.87
N THR A 125 7.90 -4.47 -1.54
CA THR A 125 9.15 -3.70 -1.57
C THR A 125 9.96 -3.91 -2.85
N ASP A 126 9.61 -4.95 -3.62
CA ASP A 126 10.21 -5.31 -4.91
C ASP A 126 9.12 -5.82 -5.86
N MET A 127 8.52 -4.94 -6.61
CA MET A 127 7.45 -5.27 -7.58
C MET A 127 8.01 -6.03 -8.79
N GLU A 128 9.25 -5.77 -9.20
CA GLU A 128 9.88 -6.50 -10.30
C GLU A 128 9.98 -7.99 -9.97
N ARG A 129 10.36 -8.31 -8.73
CA ARG A 129 10.41 -9.70 -8.23
C ARG A 129 9.03 -10.38 -8.28
N ILE A 130 7.96 -9.69 -7.88
CA ILE A 130 6.60 -10.23 -7.94
C ILE A 130 6.20 -10.52 -9.37
N ILE A 131 6.48 -9.61 -10.29
CA ILE A 131 6.18 -9.81 -11.72
C ILE A 131 6.96 -11.00 -12.27
N HIS A 132 8.25 -11.15 -11.93
CA HIS A 132 9.04 -12.30 -12.35
C HIS A 132 8.46 -13.61 -11.81
N ASN A 133 8.04 -13.66 -10.54
CA ASN A 133 7.38 -14.84 -9.98
C ASN A 133 6.09 -15.22 -10.74
N LEU A 134 5.31 -14.20 -11.14
CA LEU A 134 4.11 -14.42 -11.96
C LEU A 134 4.45 -14.85 -13.39
N MET A 135 5.52 -14.34 -13.99
CA MET A 135 6.00 -14.78 -15.31
C MET A 135 6.44 -16.25 -15.24
N ASP A 136 7.17 -16.65 -14.20
CA ASP A 136 7.57 -18.03 -13.96
C ASP A 136 6.36 -18.94 -13.77
N TYR A 137 5.36 -18.49 -13.01
CA TYR A 137 4.09 -19.21 -12.83
C TYR A 137 3.33 -19.41 -14.16
N CYS A 138 3.29 -18.38 -15.00
CA CYS A 138 2.66 -18.43 -16.32
C CYS A 138 3.51 -19.14 -17.38
N HIS A 139 4.74 -19.54 -17.05
CA HIS A 139 5.71 -20.15 -17.99
C HIS A 139 5.95 -19.29 -19.23
N ILE A 140 6.14 -17.97 -19.05
CA ILE A 140 6.39 -17.00 -20.14
C ILE A 140 7.77 -16.35 -20.01
N THR A 141 8.39 -16.08 -21.16
CA THR A 141 9.61 -15.29 -21.26
C THR A 141 9.30 -13.78 -21.35
N GLU A 142 10.32 -12.94 -21.13
CA GLU A 142 10.16 -11.48 -21.30
C GLU A 142 9.85 -11.12 -22.77
N GLU A 143 10.41 -11.84 -23.74
CA GLU A 143 10.13 -11.66 -25.16
C GLU A 143 8.66 -11.94 -25.47
N GLU A 144 8.13 -13.06 -25.00
CA GLU A 144 6.70 -13.44 -25.16
C GLU A 144 5.78 -12.43 -24.46
N PHE A 145 6.15 -11.95 -23.27
CA PHE A 145 5.39 -10.94 -22.55
C PHE A 145 5.33 -9.63 -23.34
N LYS A 146 6.47 -9.21 -23.90
CA LYS A 146 6.57 -8.03 -24.76
C LYS A 146 5.70 -8.13 -26.01
N GLU A 147 5.70 -9.29 -26.66
CA GLU A 147 4.90 -9.53 -27.88
C GLU A 147 3.39 -9.52 -27.59
N LYS A 148 2.99 -10.15 -26.48
CA LYS A 148 1.57 -10.28 -26.12
C LYS A 148 0.99 -9.03 -25.47
N ILE A 149 1.83 -8.15 -24.91
CA ILE A 149 1.46 -6.93 -24.16
C ILE A 149 0.70 -7.22 -22.87
N LYS A 150 -0.26 -8.13 -22.89
CA LYS A 150 -1.08 -8.56 -21.75
C LYS A 150 -1.06 -10.07 -21.63
N ILE A 151 -0.94 -10.57 -20.40
CA ILE A 151 -1.09 -11.98 -20.05
C ILE A 151 -2.20 -12.10 -19.02
N GLU A 152 -3.27 -12.76 -19.38
CA GLU A 152 -4.32 -13.14 -18.45
C GLU A 152 -3.89 -14.39 -17.68
N ASN A 153 -4.14 -14.43 -16.39
CA ASN A 153 -3.96 -15.57 -15.52
C ASN A 153 -4.98 -15.52 -14.35
N ASP A 154 -4.99 -16.51 -13.51
CA ASP A 154 -5.95 -16.68 -12.41
C ASP A 154 -5.52 -15.98 -11.11
N ILE A 155 -4.35 -15.32 -11.10
CA ILE A 155 -3.83 -14.59 -9.95
C ILE A 155 -4.00 -13.08 -10.15
N GLU A 156 -3.22 -12.50 -11.08
CA GLU A 156 -3.23 -11.07 -11.40
C GLU A 156 -2.78 -10.86 -12.84
N PRO A 157 -3.56 -10.20 -13.70
CA PRO A 157 -3.16 -9.97 -15.07
C PRO A 157 -1.83 -9.22 -15.17
N LEU A 158 -0.93 -9.71 -16.02
CA LEU A 158 0.36 -9.06 -16.27
C LEU A 158 0.27 -8.10 -17.46
N TYR A 159 0.90 -6.96 -17.29
CA TYR A 159 0.93 -5.86 -18.24
C TYR A 159 2.36 -5.49 -18.58
N PHE A 160 2.74 -5.59 -19.85
CA PHE A 160 4.12 -5.28 -20.27
C PHE A 160 4.49 -3.81 -20.02
N PRO A 161 3.64 -2.79 -20.32
CA PRO A 161 3.95 -1.41 -19.96
C PRO A 161 4.11 -1.15 -18.46
N TYR A 162 3.36 -1.86 -17.60
CA TYR A 162 3.55 -1.80 -16.15
C TYR A 162 4.93 -2.36 -15.77
N TYR A 163 5.29 -3.52 -16.31
CA TYR A 163 6.59 -4.15 -16.08
C TYR A 163 7.77 -3.26 -16.54
N GLU A 164 7.69 -2.66 -17.74
CA GLU A 164 8.71 -1.71 -18.22
C GLU A 164 8.86 -0.51 -17.27
N TYR A 165 7.73 0.02 -16.76
CA TYR A 165 7.77 1.09 -15.78
C TYR A 165 8.49 0.66 -14.52
N VAL A 166 8.14 -0.51 -13.95
CA VAL A 166 8.75 -1.06 -12.73
C VAL A 166 10.26 -1.23 -12.89
N LYS A 167 10.72 -1.85 -14.00
CA LYS A 167 12.16 -2.03 -14.29
C LYS A 167 12.92 -0.70 -14.35
N SER A 168 12.30 0.33 -14.92
CA SER A 168 12.94 1.64 -15.08
C SER A 168 12.87 2.51 -13.83
N HIS A 169 12.03 2.17 -12.84
CA HIS A 169 11.81 2.95 -11.62
C HIS A 169 11.99 2.11 -10.33
N PRO A 170 13.17 1.52 -10.11
CA PRO A 170 13.43 0.79 -8.86
C PRO A 170 13.44 1.75 -7.66
N ILE A 171 13.06 1.26 -6.48
CA ILE A 171 13.10 2.04 -5.24
C ILE A 171 14.57 2.29 -4.84
N LYS A 172 15.05 3.51 -5.04
CA LYS A 172 16.46 3.91 -4.82
C LYS A 172 16.70 4.61 -3.50
N ALA A 173 15.71 5.31 -2.98
CA ALA A 173 15.79 6.10 -1.77
C ALA A 173 14.50 5.96 -0.95
N TRP A 174 14.67 5.94 0.37
CA TRP A 174 13.58 6.02 1.33
C TRP A 174 14.16 6.46 2.68
N ASN A 175 13.77 7.62 3.17
CA ASN A 175 14.38 8.22 4.37
C ASN A 175 13.36 8.49 5.49
N HIS A 176 12.17 7.90 5.40
CA HIS A 176 11.12 8.12 6.39
C HIS A 176 11.19 7.07 7.50
N LYS A 177 10.85 7.50 8.72
CA LYS A 177 10.70 6.61 9.87
C LYS A 177 9.58 5.60 9.59
N THR A 178 9.96 4.35 9.34
CA THR A 178 9.07 3.32 8.82
C THR A 178 9.02 2.10 9.71
N TYR A 179 7.82 1.65 9.98
CA TYR A 179 7.50 0.42 10.69
C TYR A 179 6.84 -0.56 9.73
N ILE A 180 7.37 -1.77 9.65
CA ILE A 180 6.87 -2.83 8.77
C ILE A 180 6.34 -3.98 9.62
N LEU A 181 5.13 -4.43 9.33
CA LEU A 181 4.57 -5.68 9.81
C LEU A 181 4.34 -6.62 8.62
N ARG A 182 4.79 -7.88 8.75
CA ARG A 182 4.48 -8.94 7.78
C ARG A 182 4.17 -10.26 8.49
N GLY A 183 3.46 -11.15 7.82
CA GLY A 183 3.26 -12.52 8.27
C GLY A 183 4.47 -13.41 8.00
N GLU A 184 4.75 -14.39 8.87
CA GLU A 184 5.81 -15.39 8.65
C GLU A 184 5.54 -16.25 7.41
N GLY A 185 4.25 -16.58 7.17
CA GLY A 185 3.77 -17.36 6.03
C GLY A 185 3.53 -16.58 4.75
N ASP A 186 3.85 -15.28 4.72
CA ASP A 186 3.71 -14.46 3.51
C ASP A 186 4.64 -14.94 2.40
N VAL A 187 4.09 -15.61 1.40
CA VAL A 187 4.82 -16.14 0.24
C VAL A 187 4.87 -15.16 -0.93
N LEU A 188 4.04 -14.12 -0.91
CA LEU A 188 4.00 -13.11 -1.96
C LEU A 188 5.11 -12.08 -1.78
N CYS A 189 5.20 -11.48 -0.58
CA CYS A 189 6.27 -10.56 -0.21
C CYS A 189 7.34 -11.33 0.57
N GLU A 190 8.22 -12.00 -0.15
CA GLU A 190 9.23 -12.91 0.39
C GLU A 190 10.07 -12.23 1.49
N TYR A 191 10.29 -12.94 2.60
CA TYR A 191 10.98 -12.39 3.79
C TYR A 191 12.31 -11.73 3.48
N ASP A 192 13.14 -12.35 2.64
CA ASP A 192 14.48 -11.86 2.36
C ASP A 192 14.48 -10.52 1.61
N TYR A 193 13.50 -10.28 0.73
CA TYR A 193 13.35 -9.00 0.02
C TYR A 193 12.85 -7.90 0.95
N VAL A 194 11.83 -8.18 1.76
CA VAL A 194 11.33 -7.21 2.75
C VAL A 194 12.40 -6.90 3.79
N LYS A 195 13.15 -7.90 4.26
CA LYS A 195 14.27 -7.72 5.20
C LYS A 195 15.42 -6.93 4.59
N ALA A 196 15.78 -7.20 3.33
CA ALA A 196 16.81 -6.45 2.62
C ALA A 196 16.42 -4.97 2.49
N PHE A 197 15.17 -4.69 2.15
CA PHE A 197 14.61 -3.34 2.11
C PHE A 197 14.69 -2.68 3.50
N ALA A 198 14.20 -3.35 4.55
CA ALA A 198 14.20 -2.82 5.91
C ALA A 198 15.64 -2.50 6.39
N ASN A 199 16.59 -3.38 6.12
CA ASN A 199 18.01 -3.17 6.48
C ASN A 199 18.61 -2.00 5.69
N ARG A 200 18.31 -1.90 4.39
CA ARG A 200 18.85 -0.85 3.51
C ARG A 200 18.39 0.54 3.93
N PHE A 201 17.15 0.67 4.35
CA PHE A 201 16.54 1.97 4.65
C PHE A 201 16.28 2.21 6.14
N GLY A 202 16.79 1.33 7.02
CA GLY A 202 16.68 1.51 8.47
C GLY A 202 15.24 1.39 9.01
N CYS A 203 14.39 0.58 8.37
CA CYS A 203 13.03 0.37 8.82
C CYS A 203 12.96 -0.65 9.97
N GLU A 204 12.01 -0.49 10.89
CA GLU A 204 11.73 -1.48 11.93
C GLU A 204 10.84 -2.59 11.36
N LEU A 205 11.37 -3.82 11.28
CA LEU A 205 10.64 -4.98 10.77
C LEU A 205 10.11 -5.85 11.92
N THR A 206 8.82 -6.10 11.91
CA THR A 206 8.12 -7.07 12.78
C THR A 206 7.58 -8.21 11.94
N VAL A 207 7.78 -9.45 12.38
CA VAL A 207 7.21 -10.65 11.74
C VAL A 207 6.22 -11.28 12.70
N GLN A 208 4.97 -11.46 12.26
CA GLN A 208 3.97 -12.21 13.01
C GLN A 208 4.13 -13.71 12.72
N LYS A 209 4.39 -14.48 13.75
CA LYS A 209 4.50 -15.94 13.62
C LYS A 209 3.16 -16.54 13.16
N GLY A 210 3.22 -17.36 12.10
CA GLY A 210 2.05 -18.00 11.51
C GLY A 210 1.08 -17.05 10.79
N GLY A 211 1.39 -15.76 10.68
CA GLY A 211 0.59 -14.82 9.89
C GLY A 211 0.81 -14.99 8.39
N GLU A 212 -0.20 -14.70 7.61
CA GLU A 212 -0.18 -14.76 6.14
C GLU A 212 0.10 -13.38 5.51
N HIS A 213 0.09 -13.30 4.17
CA HIS A 213 0.19 -12.02 3.47
C HIS A 213 -1.00 -11.13 3.75
N TRP A 214 -2.18 -11.70 3.70
CA TRP A 214 -3.45 -11.02 3.93
C TRP A 214 -3.92 -11.21 5.37
N PHE A 215 -3.79 -10.17 6.17
CA PHE A 215 -4.25 -10.12 7.56
C PHE A 215 -5.78 -10.04 7.60
N HIS A 216 -6.46 -11.17 7.68
CA HIS A 216 -7.92 -11.28 7.60
C HIS A 216 -8.55 -12.07 8.74
N THR A 217 -7.77 -12.90 9.44
CA THR A 217 -8.28 -13.63 10.60
C THR A 217 -8.35 -12.72 11.82
N GLU A 218 -9.28 -13.03 12.74
CA GLU A 218 -9.43 -12.28 14.01
C GLU A 218 -8.09 -12.19 14.79
N SER A 219 -7.33 -13.28 14.81
CA SER A 219 -6.02 -13.31 15.49
C SER A 219 -4.98 -12.42 14.84
N GLU A 220 -4.94 -12.35 13.51
CA GLU A 220 -4.03 -11.48 12.75
C GLU A 220 -4.40 -10.01 12.92
N LEU A 221 -5.68 -9.68 12.79
CA LEU A 221 -6.18 -8.33 13.00
C LEU A 221 -5.95 -7.84 14.43
N GLU A 222 -6.13 -8.71 15.44
CA GLU A 222 -5.83 -8.38 16.83
C GLU A 222 -4.32 -8.20 17.07
N PHE A 223 -3.45 -8.99 16.40
CA PHE A 223 -2.01 -8.77 16.44
C PHE A 223 -1.65 -7.43 15.80
N PHE A 224 -2.22 -7.13 14.62
CA PHE A 224 -2.02 -5.86 13.93
C PHE A 224 -2.47 -4.68 14.80
N ARG A 225 -3.63 -4.78 15.45
CA ARG A 225 -4.14 -3.79 16.42
C ARG A 225 -3.13 -3.52 17.54
N LYS A 226 -2.59 -4.57 18.16
CA LYS A 226 -1.59 -4.45 19.24
C LYS A 226 -0.28 -3.86 18.73
N TRP A 227 0.09 -4.18 17.50
CA TRP A 227 1.27 -3.64 16.86
C TRP A 227 1.13 -2.13 16.58
N LEU A 228 -0.03 -1.68 16.08
CA LEU A 228 -0.35 -0.27 15.88
C LEU A 228 -0.34 0.52 17.19
N ARG A 229 -0.98 0.02 18.24
CA ARG A 229 -1.02 0.69 19.57
C ARG A 229 0.36 1.05 20.11
N LYS A 230 1.35 0.26 19.80
CA LYS A 230 2.75 0.47 20.23
C LYS A 230 3.49 1.48 19.36
N ARG A 231 3.02 1.77 18.14
CA ARG A 231 3.74 2.52 17.11
C ARG A 231 3.00 3.78 16.63
N LEU A 232 1.77 3.97 16.99
CA LEU A 232 1.03 5.23 16.83
C LEU A 232 1.33 6.14 18.04
N PHE A 233 1.80 7.36 17.79
CA PHE A 233 2.26 8.31 18.82
C PHE A 233 1.38 9.55 18.94
#